data_9b4e339c3b4d75294d0499d2bdbe929b
#
_entry.id   9b4e339c3b4d75294d0499d2bdbe929b
#
_cell.length_a   1.000
_cell.length_b   1.000
_cell.length_c   1.000
_cell.angle_alpha   90.00
_cell.angle_beta   90.00
_cell.angle_gamma   90.00
#
_symmetry.space_group_name_H-M   'P 1'
#
loop_
_entity.id
_entity.type
_entity.pdbx_description
1 polymer ?
#
loop_
_entity_poly.entity_id
_entity_poly.type
_entity_poly.pdbx_seq_one_letter_code
_entity_poly.pdbx_strand_id
1 'polypeptide(L)'
;MSENQESSDRTSSVRRLMRREPGRPLSKTKLAEAISEIGIIVTVRVPNEQQLLRVVNALIDGGVRAVELAYTSIRSAGAPIQELKESGLLIGIGAVTRSAQAREARVFGADFITASVTTPDVVSACEEMKIPCILSGLTPTEVWRAHEMAADFVKITAAEALGGPPYIRSLRETLPAVQLVGADMPLDGYIPYLDAGVEVLEFKSYLELPRLVEGEAWAEISRRAAKIVSTCENWKAKHG
;
A
#
# COMPACT_ATOMS: atom_id res chain seq x y z
N MET A 1 -21.43 -19.73 10.97
CA MET A 1 -20.46 -19.81 9.86
C MET A 1 -19.09 -19.59 10.47
N SER A 2 -18.11 -20.41 10.20
CA SER A 2 -16.83 -20.36 10.91
C SER A 2 -15.93 -19.25 10.34
N GLU A 3 -15.16 -18.59 11.20
CA GLU A 3 -14.19 -17.53 10.85
C GLU A 3 -13.25 -17.91 9.66
N ASN A 4 -12.97 -19.21 9.51
CA ASN A 4 -12.21 -19.74 8.37
C ASN A 4 -12.93 -19.65 7.01
N GLN A 5 -14.25 -19.57 6.99
CA GLN A 5 -15.01 -19.52 5.74
C GLN A 5 -15.09 -18.08 5.20
N GLU A 6 -15.16 -17.09 6.09
CA GLU A 6 -15.19 -15.66 5.72
C GLU A 6 -13.82 -15.15 5.25
N SER A 7 -12.73 -15.58 5.91
CA SER A 7 -11.35 -15.28 5.45
C SER A 7 -11.05 -15.90 4.08
N SER A 8 -11.51 -17.13 3.83
CA SER A 8 -11.41 -17.78 2.52
C SER A 8 -12.18 -17.03 1.43
N ASP A 9 -13.33 -16.48 1.77
CA ASP A 9 -14.22 -15.78 0.82
C ASP A 9 -13.66 -14.40 0.44
N ARG A 10 -13.04 -13.66 1.38
CA ARG A 10 -12.38 -12.37 1.10
C ARG A 10 -11.08 -12.53 0.32
N THR A 11 -10.26 -13.52 0.62
CA THR A 11 -9.09 -13.87 -0.19
C THR A 11 -9.52 -14.23 -1.61
N SER A 12 -10.67 -14.86 -1.79
CA SER A 12 -11.32 -15.13 -3.07
C SER A 12 -11.80 -13.85 -3.75
N SER A 13 -12.34 -12.87 -3.01
CA SER A 13 -12.77 -11.56 -3.52
C SER A 13 -11.60 -10.77 -4.08
N VAL A 14 -10.51 -10.61 -3.31
CA VAL A 14 -9.29 -9.93 -3.76
C VAL A 14 -8.70 -10.62 -4.99
N ARG A 15 -8.59 -11.96 -4.98
CA ARG A 15 -8.13 -12.72 -6.15
C ARG A 15 -9.04 -12.50 -7.36
N ARG A 16 -10.34 -12.36 -7.18
CA ARG A 16 -11.30 -12.11 -8.25
C ARG A 16 -11.15 -10.70 -8.82
N LEU A 17 -10.97 -9.67 -7.97
CA LEU A 17 -10.70 -8.30 -8.39
C LEU A 17 -9.38 -8.18 -9.16
N MET A 18 -8.37 -8.92 -8.73
CA MET A 18 -7.02 -8.90 -9.31
C MET A 18 -6.85 -9.87 -10.49
N ARG A 19 -7.89 -10.61 -10.89
CA ARG A 19 -7.82 -11.53 -12.03
C ARG A 19 -7.54 -10.75 -13.30
N ARG A 20 -6.31 -10.87 -13.78
CA ARG A 20 -5.86 -10.25 -15.03
C ARG A 20 -6.25 -11.15 -16.18
N GLU A 21 -6.95 -10.60 -17.15
CA GLU A 21 -7.09 -11.26 -18.45
C GLU A 21 -5.77 -11.08 -19.21
N PRO A 22 -5.27 -12.11 -19.91
CA PRO A 22 -4.05 -11.98 -20.70
C PRO A 22 -4.12 -10.77 -21.64
N GLY A 23 -3.14 -9.88 -21.53
CA GLY A 23 -3.03 -8.69 -22.37
C GLY A 23 -3.93 -7.51 -22.01
N ARG A 24 -4.75 -7.59 -20.94
CA ARG A 24 -5.62 -6.49 -20.50
C ARG A 24 -5.25 -6.00 -19.09
N PRO A 25 -4.72 -4.77 -18.95
CA PRO A 25 -4.46 -4.20 -17.63
C PRO A 25 -5.77 -3.95 -16.88
N LEU A 26 -5.71 -4.01 -15.54
CA LEU A 26 -6.83 -3.61 -14.69
C LEU A 26 -7.09 -2.10 -14.86
N SER A 27 -8.36 -1.70 -14.79
CA SER A 27 -8.71 -0.27 -14.80
C SER A 27 -8.28 0.41 -13.50
N LYS A 28 -8.11 1.74 -13.54
CA LYS A 28 -7.79 2.57 -12.38
C LYS A 28 -8.76 2.29 -11.21
N THR A 29 -10.06 2.27 -11.49
CA THR A 29 -11.11 1.98 -10.49
C THR A 29 -10.92 0.60 -9.84
N LYS A 30 -10.72 -0.45 -10.64
CA LYS A 30 -10.49 -1.80 -10.11
C LYS A 30 -9.21 -1.90 -9.27
N LEU A 31 -8.16 -1.17 -9.64
CA LEU A 31 -6.93 -1.11 -8.86
C LEU A 31 -7.15 -0.40 -7.51
N ALA A 32 -7.88 0.72 -7.51
CA ALA A 32 -8.22 1.44 -6.29
C ALA A 32 -9.13 0.59 -5.36
N GLU A 33 -10.16 -0.06 -5.91
CA GLU A 33 -11.02 -1.01 -5.18
C GLU A 33 -10.19 -2.14 -4.55
N ALA A 34 -9.25 -2.72 -5.30
CA ALA A 34 -8.39 -3.78 -4.80
C ALA A 34 -7.46 -3.29 -3.67
N ILE A 35 -6.92 -2.07 -3.75
CA ILE A 35 -6.12 -1.47 -2.68
C ILE A 35 -6.96 -1.31 -1.40
N SER A 36 -8.20 -0.80 -1.50
CA SER A 36 -9.12 -0.67 -0.36
C SER A 36 -9.49 -2.02 0.24
N GLU A 37 -9.80 -3.00 -0.61
CA GLU A 37 -10.17 -4.36 -0.17
C GLU A 37 -9.01 -5.05 0.55
N ILE A 38 -7.79 -4.94 0.02
CA ILE A 38 -6.58 -5.45 0.68
C ILE A 38 -6.38 -4.72 2.02
N GLY A 39 -6.44 -3.39 2.02
CA GLY A 39 -6.34 -2.55 3.21
C GLY A 39 -4.96 -2.52 3.86
N ILE A 40 -3.95 -3.15 3.25
CA ILE A 40 -2.58 -3.22 3.75
C ILE A 40 -1.62 -3.00 2.59
N ILE A 41 -0.66 -2.10 2.77
CA ILE A 41 0.49 -1.92 1.89
C ILE A 41 1.77 -2.11 2.72
N VAL A 42 2.73 -2.88 2.23
CA VAL A 42 4.05 -2.99 2.86
C VAL A 42 5.08 -2.29 1.99
N THR A 43 5.74 -1.28 2.55
CA THR A 43 6.82 -0.57 1.86
C THR A 43 8.14 -1.33 1.99
N VAL A 44 8.71 -1.70 0.86
CA VAL A 44 9.98 -2.43 0.77
C VAL A 44 11.06 -1.51 0.21
N ARG A 45 12.17 -1.43 0.94
CA ARG A 45 13.36 -0.70 0.52
C ARG A 45 14.60 -1.56 0.77
N VAL A 46 15.14 -2.12 -0.29
CA VAL A 46 16.33 -2.99 -0.26
C VAL A 46 17.30 -2.59 -1.37
N PRO A 47 18.62 -2.85 -1.19
CA PRO A 47 19.65 -2.35 -2.10
C PRO A 47 19.84 -3.17 -3.38
N ASN A 48 19.36 -4.43 -3.42
CA ASN A 48 19.60 -5.31 -4.55
C ASN A 48 18.40 -6.23 -4.85
N GLU A 49 18.40 -6.79 -6.07
CA GLU A 49 17.35 -7.62 -6.62
C GLU A 49 17.12 -8.92 -5.82
N GLN A 50 18.18 -9.61 -5.44
CA GLN A 50 18.08 -10.87 -4.72
C GLN A 50 17.38 -10.70 -3.38
N GLN A 51 17.74 -9.66 -2.63
CA GLN A 51 17.07 -9.33 -1.37
C GLN A 51 15.62 -8.90 -1.60
N LEU A 52 15.35 -8.16 -2.69
CA LEU A 52 13.99 -7.77 -3.04
C LEU A 52 13.08 -8.99 -3.24
N LEU A 53 13.51 -9.94 -4.07
CA LEU A 53 12.75 -11.17 -4.31
C LEU A 53 12.50 -11.96 -3.01
N ARG A 54 13.54 -12.15 -2.20
CA ARG A 54 13.40 -12.89 -0.93
C ARG A 54 12.45 -12.21 0.05
N VAL A 55 12.55 -10.88 0.21
CA VAL A 55 11.63 -10.11 1.08
C VAL A 55 10.21 -10.21 0.58
N VAL A 56 9.99 -9.95 -0.71
CA VAL A 56 8.64 -9.95 -1.27
C VAL A 56 8.02 -11.35 -1.21
N ASN A 57 8.78 -12.41 -1.48
CA ASN A 57 8.29 -13.78 -1.34
C ASN A 57 7.91 -14.08 0.13
N ALA A 58 8.73 -13.69 1.10
CA ALA A 58 8.39 -13.86 2.52
C ALA A 58 7.13 -13.08 2.92
N LEU A 59 6.91 -11.89 2.36
CA LEU A 59 5.68 -11.11 2.57
C LEU A 59 4.46 -11.81 1.94
N ILE A 60 4.61 -12.36 0.73
CA ILE A 60 3.56 -13.14 0.05
C ILE A 60 3.19 -14.38 0.86
N ASP A 61 4.18 -15.10 1.37
CA ASP A 61 3.98 -16.28 2.24
C ASP A 61 3.23 -15.90 3.52
N GLY A 62 3.46 -14.68 4.04
CA GLY A 62 2.72 -14.09 5.15
C GLY A 62 1.35 -13.52 4.77
N GLY A 63 0.91 -13.65 3.52
CA GLY A 63 -0.43 -13.22 3.08
C GLY A 63 -0.51 -11.78 2.55
N VAL A 64 0.57 -11.03 2.48
CA VAL A 64 0.59 -9.68 1.89
C VAL A 64 0.24 -9.74 0.40
N ARG A 65 -0.61 -8.81 -0.06
CA ARG A 65 -1.08 -8.74 -1.45
C ARG A 65 -0.81 -7.39 -2.13
N ALA A 66 -0.31 -6.39 -1.40
CA ALA A 66 0.13 -5.14 -1.98
C ALA A 66 1.46 -4.70 -1.36
N VAL A 67 2.42 -4.34 -2.19
CA VAL A 67 3.70 -3.80 -1.77
C VAL A 67 3.98 -2.47 -2.47
N GLU A 68 4.65 -1.57 -1.76
CA GLU A 68 5.22 -0.35 -2.32
C GLU A 68 6.73 -0.51 -2.41
N LEU A 69 7.29 -0.45 -3.60
CA LEU A 69 8.73 -0.45 -3.81
C LEU A 69 9.24 0.99 -3.92
N ALA A 70 10.29 1.34 -3.19
CA ALA A 70 10.88 2.66 -3.32
C ALA A 70 11.45 2.87 -4.73
N TYR A 71 11.16 4.01 -5.36
CA TYR A 71 11.66 4.35 -6.70
C TYR A 71 13.18 4.17 -6.85
N THR A 72 13.94 4.55 -5.81
CA THR A 72 15.38 4.35 -5.78
C THR A 72 15.79 2.88 -5.81
N SER A 73 15.04 2.01 -5.14
CA SER A 73 15.31 0.57 -5.12
C SER A 73 15.08 -0.08 -6.49
N ILE A 74 14.09 0.37 -7.24
CA ILE A 74 13.80 -0.18 -8.58
C ILE A 74 14.94 0.08 -9.55
N ARG A 75 15.47 1.30 -9.54
CA ARG A 75 16.56 1.68 -10.43
C ARG A 75 17.86 0.97 -10.11
N SER A 76 18.15 0.69 -8.85
CA SER A 76 19.37 0.00 -8.42
C SER A 76 19.25 -1.52 -8.49
N ALA A 77 18.06 -2.06 -8.32
CA ALA A 77 17.82 -3.50 -8.23
C ALA A 77 17.46 -4.17 -9.58
N GLY A 78 17.21 -3.39 -10.66
CA GLY A 78 16.73 -3.98 -11.93
C GLY A 78 15.44 -4.79 -11.74
N ALA A 79 14.53 -4.30 -10.93
CA ALA A 79 13.50 -5.05 -10.24
C ALA A 79 12.73 -6.03 -11.14
N PRO A 80 12.63 -7.30 -10.76
CA PRO A 80 11.85 -8.32 -11.47
C PRO A 80 10.34 -8.13 -11.20
N ILE A 81 9.84 -6.92 -11.47
CA ILE A 81 8.44 -6.55 -11.17
C ILE A 81 7.47 -7.48 -11.90
N GLN A 82 7.80 -7.89 -13.11
CA GLN A 82 6.97 -8.78 -13.91
C GLN A 82 6.81 -10.16 -13.23
N GLU A 83 7.90 -10.73 -12.74
CA GLU A 83 7.89 -12.00 -12.00
C GLU A 83 7.04 -11.88 -10.71
N LEU A 84 7.22 -10.79 -9.97
CA LEU A 84 6.43 -10.54 -8.76
C LEU A 84 4.93 -10.36 -9.06
N LYS A 85 4.58 -9.80 -10.21
CA LYS A 85 3.17 -9.64 -10.62
C LYS A 85 2.48 -10.95 -10.97
N GLU A 86 3.22 -11.96 -11.40
CA GLU A 86 2.68 -13.30 -11.71
C GLU A 86 2.14 -13.98 -10.45
N SER A 87 2.62 -13.63 -9.26
CA SER A 87 2.07 -14.10 -7.98
C SER A 87 0.71 -13.48 -7.61
N GLY A 88 0.19 -12.55 -8.41
CA GLY A 88 -1.05 -11.82 -8.13
C GLY A 88 -0.86 -10.67 -7.12
N LEU A 89 0.36 -10.15 -6.98
CA LEU A 89 0.68 -9.02 -6.13
C LEU A 89 0.35 -7.69 -6.82
N LEU A 90 -0.21 -6.73 -6.08
CA LEU A 90 -0.25 -5.32 -6.49
C LEU A 90 1.08 -4.66 -6.14
N ILE A 91 1.69 -4.02 -7.13
CA ILE A 91 2.97 -3.36 -6.96
C ILE A 91 2.83 -1.86 -7.17
N GLY A 92 3.00 -1.11 -6.10
CA GLY A 92 3.15 0.34 -6.12
C GLY A 92 4.60 0.76 -6.19
N ILE A 93 4.83 1.93 -6.76
CA ILE A 93 6.13 2.59 -6.72
C ILE A 93 5.99 3.87 -5.93
N GLY A 94 6.77 3.95 -4.84
CA GLY A 94 6.73 5.06 -3.90
C GLY A 94 7.93 5.97 -3.94
N ALA A 95 7.89 7.02 -3.10
CA ALA A 95 8.87 8.09 -3.06
C ALA A 95 8.98 8.87 -4.39
N VAL A 96 7.91 8.90 -5.17
CA VAL A 96 7.81 9.68 -6.40
C VAL A 96 7.61 11.15 -6.06
N THR A 97 8.32 12.03 -6.76
CA THR A 97 8.25 13.49 -6.57
C THR A 97 8.07 14.26 -7.88
N ARG A 98 8.13 13.56 -9.04
CA ARG A 98 8.04 14.16 -10.37
C ARG A 98 7.28 13.24 -11.33
N SER A 99 6.56 13.81 -12.28
CA SER A 99 5.83 13.08 -13.31
C SER A 99 6.70 12.12 -14.14
N ALA A 100 7.94 12.49 -14.43
CA ALA A 100 8.87 11.62 -15.15
C ALA A 100 9.15 10.30 -14.38
N GLN A 101 9.27 10.36 -13.05
CA GLN A 101 9.44 9.16 -12.22
C GLN A 101 8.17 8.30 -12.22
N ALA A 102 6.98 8.92 -12.18
CA ALA A 102 5.71 8.19 -12.27
C ALA A 102 5.58 7.45 -13.61
N ARG A 103 5.95 8.10 -14.74
CA ARG A 103 5.94 7.47 -16.07
C ARG A 103 6.94 6.33 -16.17
N GLU A 104 8.15 6.51 -15.67
CA GLU A 104 9.17 5.45 -15.63
C GLU A 104 8.71 4.27 -14.75
N ALA A 105 8.12 4.54 -13.58
CA ALA A 105 7.54 3.52 -12.72
C ALA A 105 6.45 2.70 -13.44
N ARG A 106 5.62 3.34 -14.26
CA ARG A 106 4.61 2.64 -15.07
C ARG A 106 5.24 1.74 -16.13
N VAL A 107 6.32 2.18 -16.76
CA VAL A 107 7.09 1.34 -17.71
C VAL A 107 7.64 0.09 -17.02
N PHE A 108 8.11 0.22 -15.78
CA PHE A 108 8.50 -0.93 -14.96
C PHE A 108 7.33 -1.82 -14.52
N GLY A 109 6.10 -1.39 -14.70
CA GLY A 109 4.92 -2.22 -14.42
C GLY A 109 4.16 -1.86 -13.14
N ALA A 110 4.35 -0.66 -12.57
CA ALA A 110 3.59 -0.19 -11.41
C ALA A 110 2.08 -0.28 -11.63
N ASP A 111 1.36 -0.74 -10.62
CA ASP A 111 -0.10 -0.77 -10.56
C ASP A 111 -0.66 0.48 -9.89
N PHE A 112 0.12 1.16 -9.03
CA PHE A 112 -0.20 2.44 -8.41
C PHE A 112 1.06 3.24 -8.12
N ILE A 113 0.90 4.54 -7.91
CA ILE A 113 2.00 5.45 -7.55
C ILE A 113 1.73 6.05 -6.18
N THR A 114 2.78 6.13 -5.36
CA THR A 114 2.75 6.88 -4.11
C THR A 114 3.71 8.06 -4.21
N ALA A 115 3.17 9.27 -4.11
CA ALA A 115 3.96 10.49 -4.16
C ALA A 115 4.25 11.02 -2.75
N SER A 116 5.52 11.32 -2.49
CA SER A 116 5.95 11.92 -1.21
C SER A 116 5.58 13.39 -1.08
N VAL A 117 5.25 14.02 -2.19
CA VAL A 117 4.78 15.42 -2.26
C VAL A 117 3.59 15.51 -3.19
N THR A 118 2.67 16.39 -2.87
CA THR A 118 1.47 16.63 -3.66
C THR A 118 1.76 17.65 -4.75
N THR A 119 1.83 17.20 -6.00
CA THR A 119 2.08 18.04 -7.18
C THR A 119 1.13 17.70 -8.32
N PRO A 120 0.55 18.70 -9.01
CA PRO A 120 -0.41 18.46 -10.09
C PRO A 120 0.14 17.63 -11.26
N ASP A 121 1.44 17.74 -11.56
CA ASP A 121 2.06 17.03 -12.67
C ASP A 121 2.16 15.52 -12.43
N VAL A 122 2.36 15.08 -11.17
CA VAL A 122 2.32 13.64 -10.83
C VAL A 122 0.91 13.09 -10.98
N VAL A 123 -0.11 13.83 -10.51
CA VAL A 123 -1.51 13.43 -10.63
C VAL A 123 -1.90 13.31 -12.11
N SER A 124 -1.58 14.33 -12.91
CA SER A 124 -1.87 14.31 -14.36
C SER A 124 -1.22 13.11 -15.04
N ALA A 125 0.01 12.77 -14.68
CA ALA A 125 0.68 11.59 -15.22
C ALA A 125 -0.04 10.28 -14.82
N CYS A 126 -0.51 10.16 -13.57
CA CYS A 126 -1.25 8.98 -13.13
C CYS A 126 -2.61 8.86 -13.84
N GLU A 127 -3.32 9.97 -14.07
CA GLU A 127 -4.56 10.00 -14.83
C GLU A 127 -4.36 9.55 -16.29
N GLU A 128 -3.34 10.08 -16.96
CA GLU A 128 -3.00 9.67 -18.33
C GLU A 128 -2.68 8.17 -18.43
N MET A 129 -1.98 7.64 -17.42
CA MET A 129 -1.61 6.22 -17.33
C MET A 129 -2.75 5.32 -16.82
N LYS A 130 -3.86 5.91 -16.34
CA LYS A 130 -5.02 5.22 -15.76
C LYS A 130 -4.65 4.29 -14.60
N ILE A 131 -3.82 4.77 -13.69
CA ILE A 131 -3.43 4.07 -12.46
C ILE A 131 -3.72 4.93 -11.23
N PRO A 132 -4.02 4.31 -10.06
CA PRO A 132 -4.25 5.03 -8.82
C PRO A 132 -3.04 5.86 -8.39
N CYS A 133 -3.32 7.04 -7.82
CA CYS A 133 -2.34 7.92 -7.22
C CYS A 133 -2.65 8.10 -5.73
N ILE A 134 -1.67 7.79 -4.88
CA ILE A 134 -1.68 8.03 -3.45
C ILE A 134 -0.80 9.25 -3.19
N LEU A 135 -1.40 10.38 -2.81
CA LEU A 135 -0.66 11.61 -2.48
C LEU A 135 -0.45 11.72 -0.98
N SER A 136 0.55 12.48 -0.57
CA SER A 136 0.85 12.71 0.85
C SER A 136 0.30 14.05 1.32
N GLY A 137 -0.24 14.09 2.54
CA GLY A 137 -0.68 15.30 3.22
C GLY A 137 -0.60 15.11 4.72
N LEU A 138 -0.28 16.19 5.47
CA LEU A 138 -0.19 16.16 6.93
C LEU A 138 -1.27 17.01 7.59
N THR A 139 -1.53 18.19 7.06
CA THR A 139 -2.54 19.11 7.58
C THR A 139 -3.88 18.94 6.86
N PRO A 140 -5.02 19.33 7.47
CA PRO A 140 -6.32 19.29 6.80
C PRO A 140 -6.32 19.97 5.42
N THR A 141 -5.60 21.09 5.28
CA THR A 141 -5.48 21.81 4.01
C THR A 141 -4.72 21.01 2.95
N GLU A 142 -3.63 20.35 3.33
CA GLU A 142 -2.86 19.52 2.40
C GLU A 142 -3.66 18.27 1.98
N VAL A 143 -4.35 17.64 2.94
CA VAL A 143 -5.23 16.49 2.69
C VAL A 143 -6.35 16.86 1.73
N TRP A 144 -7.01 17.99 1.96
CA TRP A 144 -8.06 18.49 1.09
C TRP A 144 -7.55 18.83 -0.32
N ARG A 145 -6.40 19.51 -0.42
CA ARG A 145 -5.78 19.82 -1.73
C ARG A 145 -5.42 18.57 -2.52
N ALA A 146 -4.90 17.54 -1.84
CA ALA A 146 -4.62 16.27 -2.50
C ALA A 146 -5.91 15.64 -3.06
N HIS A 147 -6.99 15.69 -2.30
CA HIS A 147 -8.30 15.21 -2.73
C HIS A 147 -8.85 16.02 -3.92
N GLU A 148 -8.79 17.36 -3.88
CA GLU A 148 -9.22 18.23 -4.99
C GLU A 148 -8.42 17.98 -6.28
N MET A 149 -7.17 17.52 -6.16
CA MET A 149 -6.36 17.09 -7.30
C MET A 149 -6.72 15.69 -7.83
N ALA A 150 -7.81 15.09 -7.35
CA ALA A 150 -8.26 13.74 -7.72
C ALA A 150 -7.28 12.61 -7.33
N ALA A 151 -6.59 12.76 -6.18
CA ALA A 151 -5.91 11.63 -5.56
C ALA A 151 -6.93 10.53 -5.22
N ASP A 152 -6.61 9.28 -5.53
CA ASP A 152 -7.46 8.14 -5.15
C ASP A 152 -7.41 7.90 -3.64
N PHE A 153 -6.25 8.16 -3.03
CA PHE A 153 -6.02 8.09 -1.58
C PHE A 153 -5.10 9.23 -1.14
N VAL A 154 -5.23 9.63 0.14
CA VAL A 154 -4.30 10.57 0.77
C VAL A 154 -3.60 9.90 1.94
N LYS A 155 -2.27 9.81 1.84
CA LYS A 155 -1.39 9.20 2.82
C LYS A 155 -1.01 10.19 3.91
N ILE A 156 -1.35 9.88 5.15
CA ILE A 156 -0.96 10.64 6.33
C ILE A 156 0.36 10.07 6.84
N THR A 157 1.46 10.67 6.41
CA THR A 157 2.79 10.33 6.89
C THR A 157 3.00 10.82 8.32
N ALA A 158 3.72 10.05 9.14
CA ALA A 158 3.96 10.39 10.55
C ALA A 158 2.67 10.63 11.37
N ALA A 159 1.60 9.90 11.08
CA ALA A 159 0.33 10.03 11.77
C ALA A 159 0.47 9.93 13.30
N GLU A 160 1.35 9.06 13.79
CA GLU A 160 1.65 8.90 15.22
C GLU A 160 2.19 10.18 15.84
N ALA A 161 3.14 10.85 15.16
CA ALA A 161 3.73 12.10 15.64
C ALA A 161 2.75 13.28 15.64
N LEU A 162 1.68 13.21 14.84
CA LEU A 162 0.63 14.23 14.76
C LEU A 162 -0.51 13.99 15.76
N GLY A 163 -0.43 12.97 16.61
CA GLY A 163 -1.45 12.66 17.61
C GLY A 163 -2.18 11.34 17.38
N GLY A 164 -1.74 10.55 16.40
CA GLY A 164 -2.23 9.20 16.19
C GLY A 164 -3.71 9.10 15.81
N PRO A 165 -4.43 8.06 16.29
CA PRO A 165 -5.83 7.85 15.97
C PRO A 165 -6.78 9.03 16.27
N PRO A 166 -6.61 9.80 17.36
CA PRO A 166 -7.39 11.01 17.59
C PRO A 166 -7.26 12.05 16.47
N TYR A 167 -6.06 12.22 15.93
CA TYR A 167 -5.84 13.12 14.79
C TYR A 167 -6.54 12.63 13.52
N ILE A 168 -6.42 11.34 13.22
CA ILE A 168 -7.13 10.72 12.08
C ILE A 168 -8.64 10.90 12.20
N ARG A 169 -9.21 10.71 13.39
CA ARG A 169 -10.63 10.89 13.65
C ARG A 169 -11.08 12.33 13.37
N SER A 170 -10.30 13.31 13.82
CA SER A 170 -10.57 14.73 13.54
C SER A 170 -10.52 15.07 12.04
N LEU A 171 -9.56 14.48 11.29
CA LEU A 171 -9.52 14.61 9.84
C LEU A 171 -10.77 13.99 9.21
N ARG A 172 -11.19 12.82 9.65
CA ARG A 172 -12.34 12.08 9.13
C ARG A 172 -13.65 12.82 9.33
N GLU A 173 -13.84 13.42 10.52
CA GLU A 173 -15.01 14.24 10.83
C GLU A 173 -15.10 15.47 9.91
N THR A 174 -13.95 16.09 9.60
CA THR A 174 -13.89 17.29 8.76
C THR A 174 -13.93 16.96 7.26
N LEU A 175 -13.32 15.86 6.83
CA LEU A 175 -13.09 15.48 5.44
C LEU A 175 -13.60 14.05 5.15
N PRO A 176 -14.91 13.77 5.31
CA PRO A 176 -15.44 12.39 5.26
C PRO A 176 -15.32 11.73 3.88
N ALA A 177 -15.17 12.50 2.81
CA ALA A 177 -15.05 11.97 1.44
C ALA A 177 -13.62 11.51 1.08
N VAL A 178 -12.61 11.86 1.88
CA VAL A 178 -11.22 11.56 1.57
C VAL A 178 -10.88 10.14 2.00
N GLN A 179 -10.31 9.34 1.11
CA GLN A 179 -9.80 8.00 1.41
C GLN A 179 -8.41 8.12 2.04
N LEU A 180 -8.26 7.70 3.30
CA LEU A 180 -7.04 7.90 4.07
C LEU A 180 -6.17 6.63 4.10
N VAL A 181 -4.86 6.82 3.88
CA VAL A 181 -3.83 5.83 4.16
C VAL A 181 -3.06 6.25 5.41
N GLY A 182 -3.11 5.44 6.44
CA GLY A 182 -2.25 5.61 7.62
C GLY A 182 -0.86 5.04 7.33
N ALA A 183 0.16 5.89 7.35
CA ALA A 183 1.51 5.49 6.98
C ALA A 183 2.43 5.24 8.17
N ASP A 184 3.35 4.30 7.98
CA ASP A 184 4.38 3.90 8.94
C ASP A 184 3.78 3.39 10.27
N MET A 185 2.78 2.53 10.15
CA MET A 185 2.06 1.98 11.29
C MET A 185 2.96 1.13 12.19
N PRO A 186 2.82 1.25 13.53
CA PRO A 186 3.52 0.39 14.47
C PRO A 186 3.07 -1.06 14.34
N LEU A 187 3.93 -2.03 14.70
CA LEU A 187 3.57 -3.47 14.68
C LEU A 187 2.47 -3.84 15.67
N ASP A 188 2.33 -3.07 16.71
CA ASP A 188 1.27 -3.21 17.70
C ASP A 188 0.56 -1.86 17.85
N GLY A 189 -0.77 -1.87 18.01
CA GLY A 189 -1.55 -0.64 18.19
C GLY A 189 -2.02 0.04 16.91
N TYR A 190 -2.02 -0.64 15.76
CA TYR A 190 -2.53 -0.07 14.49
C TYR A 190 -4.05 -0.18 14.32
N ILE A 191 -4.73 -1.08 15.04
CA ILE A 191 -6.20 -1.24 14.97
C ILE A 191 -6.95 0.06 15.29
N PRO A 192 -6.58 0.86 16.30
CA PRO A 192 -7.23 2.14 16.55
C PRO A 192 -7.21 3.12 15.36
N TYR A 193 -6.29 2.97 14.40
CA TYR A 193 -6.30 3.76 13.17
C TYR A 193 -7.42 3.34 12.22
N LEU A 194 -7.70 2.04 12.12
CA LEU A 194 -8.87 1.53 11.39
C LEU A 194 -10.17 2.03 12.04
N ASP A 195 -10.26 1.97 13.38
CA ASP A 195 -11.41 2.50 14.14
C ASP A 195 -11.58 4.00 13.97
N ALA A 196 -10.49 4.73 13.67
CA ALA A 196 -10.51 6.15 13.39
C ALA A 196 -10.88 6.50 11.93
N GLY A 197 -11.02 5.49 11.05
CA GLY A 197 -11.47 5.65 9.67
C GLY A 197 -10.36 5.69 8.62
N VAL A 198 -9.20 5.09 8.88
CA VAL A 198 -8.20 4.80 7.85
C VAL A 198 -8.67 3.60 7.02
N GLU A 199 -8.64 3.71 5.70
CA GLU A 199 -9.00 2.64 4.77
C GLU A 199 -7.85 1.67 4.53
N VAL A 200 -6.62 2.19 4.50
CA VAL A 200 -5.42 1.40 4.19
C VAL A 200 -4.32 1.69 5.21
N LEU A 201 -3.71 0.65 5.73
CA LEU A 201 -2.54 0.74 6.61
C LEU A 201 -1.27 0.48 5.81
N GLU A 202 -0.30 1.39 5.92
CA GLU A 202 1.04 1.18 5.35
C GLU A 202 2.04 0.85 6.46
N PHE A 203 2.75 -0.25 6.28
CA PHE A 203 3.82 -0.69 7.17
C PHE A 203 5.18 -0.52 6.50
N LYS A 204 6.10 0.11 7.19
CA LYS A 204 7.45 0.40 6.69
C LYS A 204 8.51 0.11 7.73
N SER A 205 8.78 1.08 8.61
CA SER A 205 9.90 1.02 9.55
C SER A 205 9.69 -0.04 10.62
N TYR A 206 8.48 -0.21 11.09
CA TYR A 206 8.14 -1.11 12.19
C TYR A 206 8.16 -2.61 11.83
N LEU A 207 8.17 -2.95 10.54
CA LEU A 207 8.48 -4.33 10.13
C LEU A 207 9.95 -4.69 10.34
N GLU A 208 10.81 -3.70 10.61
CA GLU A 208 12.26 -3.87 10.80
C GLU A 208 12.92 -4.62 9.64
N LEU A 209 12.39 -4.46 8.43
CA LEU A 209 12.86 -5.17 7.24
C LEU A 209 14.39 -5.07 7.04
N PRO A 210 15.04 -3.91 7.20
CA PRO A 210 16.51 -3.85 7.02
C PRO A 210 17.26 -4.81 7.93
N ARG A 211 16.93 -4.84 9.24
CA ARG A 211 17.55 -5.72 10.22
C ARG A 211 17.28 -7.19 9.96
N LEU A 212 16.04 -7.52 9.58
CA LEU A 212 15.64 -8.90 9.30
C LEU A 212 16.27 -9.41 8.00
N VAL A 213 16.42 -8.53 7.00
CA VAL A 213 17.09 -8.83 5.73
C VAL A 213 18.57 -9.06 5.93
N GLU A 214 19.26 -8.21 6.72
CA GLU A 214 20.67 -8.41 7.08
C GLU A 214 20.90 -9.73 7.83
N GLY A 215 19.96 -10.11 8.68
CA GLY A 215 19.98 -11.37 9.42
C GLY A 215 19.41 -12.59 8.67
N GLU A 216 19.04 -12.44 7.41
CA GLU A 216 18.38 -13.47 6.59
C GLU A 216 17.15 -14.13 7.27
N ALA A 217 16.44 -13.36 8.10
CA ALA A 217 15.34 -13.85 8.94
C ALA A 217 13.99 -13.90 8.17
N TRP A 218 13.97 -14.58 7.02
CA TRP A 218 12.82 -14.63 6.10
C TRP A 218 11.55 -15.18 6.75
N ALA A 219 11.67 -16.23 7.57
CA ALA A 219 10.55 -16.81 8.31
C ALA A 219 9.94 -15.81 9.33
N GLU A 220 10.76 -14.96 9.94
CA GLU A 220 10.28 -13.91 10.84
C GLU A 220 9.52 -12.81 10.09
N ILE A 221 9.97 -12.43 8.88
CA ILE A 221 9.25 -11.51 8.01
C ILE A 221 7.87 -12.08 7.69
N SER A 222 7.81 -13.34 7.23
CA SER A 222 6.54 -14.03 6.93
C SER A 222 5.62 -14.09 8.15
N ARG A 223 6.14 -14.44 9.33
CA ARG A 223 5.37 -14.51 10.57
C ARG A 223 4.79 -13.16 10.97
N ARG A 224 5.57 -12.07 10.89
CA ARG A 224 5.09 -10.70 11.19
C ARG A 224 4.02 -10.26 10.19
N ALA A 225 4.25 -10.52 8.91
CA ALA A 225 3.27 -10.25 7.86
C ALA A 225 1.96 -10.99 8.11
N ALA A 226 2.02 -12.29 8.42
CA ALA A 226 0.83 -13.10 8.70
C ALA A 226 0.04 -12.57 9.92
N LYS A 227 0.72 -12.12 10.98
CA LYS A 227 0.09 -11.50 12.15
C LYS A 227 -0.67 -10.23 11.75
N ILE A 228 -0.06 -9.34 10.95
CA ILE A 228 -0.70 -8.11 10.49
C ILE A 228 -1.91 -8.43 9.63
N VAL A 229 -1.76 -9.30 8.62
CA VAL A 229 -2.84 -9.67 7.69
C VAL A 229 -4.03 -10.25 8.45
N SER A 230 -3.80 -11.28 9.27
CA SER A 230 -4.89 -11.93 10.03
C SER A 230 -5.60 -10.98 10.99
N THR A 231 -4.86 -10.07 11.63
CA THR A 231 -5.45 -9.08 12.55
C THR A 231 -6.34 -8.08 11.80
N CYS A 232 -5.91 -7.59 10.63
CA CYS A 232 -6.71 -6.68 9.81
C CYS A 232 -7.93 -7.38 9.20
N GLU A 233 -7.79 -8.62 8.75
CA GLU A 233 -8.92 -9.43 8.25
C GLU A 233 -9.96 -9.65 9.34
N ASN A 234 -9.54 -10.00 10.55
CA ASN A 234 -10.43 -10.17 11.70
C ASN A 234 -11.15 -8.86 12.07
N TRP A 235 -10.47 -7.72 11.98
CA TRP A 235 -11.10 -6.43 12.20
C TRP A 235 -12.16 -6.14 11.13
N LYS A 236 -11.83 -6.32 9.86
CA LYS A 236 -12.76 -6.14 8.73
C LYS A 236 -13.99 -7.06 8.82
N ALA A 237 -13.81 -8.30 9.28
CA ALA A 237 -14.92 -9.24 9.47
C ALA A 237 -15.94 -8.79 10.54
N LYS A 238 -15.50 -7.98 11.51
CA LYS A 238 -16.34 -7.47 12.59
C LYS A 238 -17.01 -6.14 12.27
N HIS A 239 -16.47 -5.35 11.33
CA HIS A 239 -16.89 -3.97 11.09
C HIS A 239 -17.31 -3.68 9.63
N GLY A 240 -17.18 -4.66 8.74
CA GLY A 240 -17.45 -4.56 7.30
C GLY A 240 -18.72 -5.32 6.82
#